data_468f23cd3dbc372985470458f0abef3a
#
_entry.id   468f23cd3dbc372985470458f0abef3a
#
_cell.length_a   1.000
_cell.length_b   1.000
_cell.length_c   1.000
_cell.angle_alpha   90.00
_cell.angle_beta   90.00
_cell.angle_gamma   90.00
#
_symmetry.space_group_name_H-M   'P 1'
#
loop_
_entity.id
_entity.type
_entity.pdbx_description
1 polymer ?
#
loop_
_entity_poly.entity_id
_entity_poly.type
_entity_poly.pdbx_seq_one_letter_code
_entity_poly.pdbx_strand_id
1 'polypeptide(L)'
;MASIRKRGSSYLLVVSMGYDYEGNRIKPKQKTVHPPEGVTPKQKEKWLKEQAVLFERECKGLPQEVDRSITLAKYTELWLREIAPSKLAKSTLARDRQDIDRFLPVLGHYKLTELRPEHFRNFYAELRKVISLETGRPLSEHTVEGVHATLCTILSAAMEGGFLDHNPAWRTYRYAGKKKEKVIADEATTQRLIAALEKESLKYETYFKLIIATGMRRGECCGLQWGDINWQERSIHIQRNVVKVTGEDIIVKETKTVAGDRYVYFSLEMESLLKEYQRECAWETETYDGRELEDADYVFRRHGYRLPMTCLLYTSPSPRDRT
;
A
#
# COMPACT_ATOMS: atom_id res chain seq x y z
N MET A 1 -0.94 -17.32 37.62
CA MET A 1 -2.26 -16.76 37.98
C MET A 1 -2.10 -15.73 39.09
N ALA A 2 -2.79 -14.61 38.97
CA ALA A 2 -2.84 -13.63 40.06
C ALA A 2 -3.46 -14.24 41.31
N SER A 3 -2.87 -14.01 42.49
CA SER A 3 -3.47 -14.44 43.76
C SER A 3 -4.45 -13.38 44.25
N ILE A 4 -5.59 -13.83 44.78
CA ILE A 4 -6.66 -12.97 45.29
C ILE A 4 -6.66 -13.07 46.83
N ARG A 5 -6.50 -11.94 47.51
CA ARG A 5 -6.52 -11.87 48.98
C ARG A 5 -7.63 -10.92 49.46
N LYS A 6 -8.50 -11.37 50.34
CA LYS A 6 -9.55 -10.54 50.91
C LYS A 6 -8.97 -9.58 51.95
N ARG A 7 -9.38 -8.28 51.88
CA ARG A 7 -9.03 -7.24 52.84
C ARG A 7 -10.30 -6.46 53.22
N GLY A 8 -10.99 -6.90 54.28
CA GLY A 8 -12.26 -6.28 54.68
C GLY A 8 -13.32 -6.37 53.58
N SER A 9 -13.78 -5.21 53.08
CA SER A 9 -14.76 -5.11 51.97
C SER A 9 -14.10 -5.14 50.59
N SER A 10 -12.76 -5.04 50.49
CA SER A 10 -12.00 -5.03 49.24
C SER A 10 -11.21 -6.32 49.03
N TYR A 11 -10.66 -6.49 47.83
CA TYR A 11 -9.82 -7.61 47.46
C TYR A 11 -8.50 -7.10 46.87
N LEU A 12 -7.37 -7.67 47.31
CA LEU A 12 -6.07 -7.38 46.80
C LEU A 12 -5.67 -8.45 45.77
N LEU A 13 -5.41 -8.01 44.55
CA LEU A 13 -4.87 -8.86 43.48
C LEU A 13 -3.35 -8.71 43.51
N VAL A 14 -2.62 -9.82 43.47
CA VAL A 14 -1.14 -9.84 43.51
C VAL A 14 -0.64 -10.69 42.35
N VAL A 15 0.19 -10.09 41.50
CA VAL A 15 0.84 -10.77 40.35
C VAL A 15 2.35 -10.84 40.62
N SER A 16 2.92 -12.05 40.59
CA SER A 16 4.37 -12.25 40.62
C SER A 16 4.96 -11.92 39.26
N MET A 17 6.01 -11.11 39.23
CA MET A 17 6.70 -10.68 38.01
C MET A 17 7.92 -11.56 37.66
N GLY A 18 8.19 -12.65 38.47
CA GLY A 18 9.30 -13.53 38.22
C GLY A 18 10.63 -12.96 38.74
N TYR A 19 11.71 -13.31 38.05
CA TYR A 19 13.08 -12.89 38.35
C TYR A 19 13.64 -12.08 37.18
N ASP A 20 14.55 -11.14 37.46
CA ASP A 20 15.31 -10.42 36.44
C ASP A 20 16.42 -11.30 35.84
N TYR A 21 17.17 -10.75 34.87
CA TYR A 21 18.28 -11.44 34.22
C TYR A 21 19.49 -11.72 35.14
N GLU A 22 19.53 -11.06 36.31
CA GLU A 22 20.53 -11.27 37.35
C GLU A 22 20.11 -12.32 38.40
N GLY A 23 18.87 -12.84 38.30
CA GLY A 23 18.29 -13.79 39.21
C GLY A 23 17.65 -13.17 40.46
N ASN A 24 17.50 -11.84 40.52
CA ASN A 24 16.83 -11.17 41.63
C ASN A 24 15.31 -11.20 41.43
N ARG A 25 14.58 -11.39 42.51
CA ARG A 25 13.12 -11.43 42.45
C ARG A 25 12.53 -10.02 42.20
N ILE A 26 11.80 -9.89 41.10
CA ILE A 26 11.11 -8.65 40.77
C ILE A 26 9.94 -8.46 41.76
N LYS A 27 9.75 -7.20 42.25
CA LYS A 27 8.66 -6.89 43.19
C LYS A 27 7.32 -7.19 42.56
N PRO A 28 6.42 -7.94 43.27
CA PRO A 28 5.09 -8.24 42.73
C PRO A 28 4.24 -6.99 42.56
N LYS A 29 3.51 -6.91 41.45
CA LYS A 29 2.53 -5.83 41.29
C LYS A 29 1.24 -6.16 42.02
N GLN A 30 0.61 -5.11 42.58
CA GLN A 30 -0.59 -5.25 43.43
C GLN A 30 -1.64 -4.24 43.01
N LYS A 31 -2.92 -4.65 43.02
CA LYS A 31 -4.09 -3.80 42.68
C LYS A 31 -5.22 -4.13 43.64
N THR A 32 -5.81 -3.13 44.27
CA THR A 32 -6.99 -3.30 45.10
C THR A 32 -8.24 -3.11 44.26
N VAL A 33 -9.22 -4.03 44.38
CA VAL A 33 -10.47 -3.97 43.63
C VAL A 33 -11.67 -4.08 44.60
N HIS A 34 -12.74 -3.40 44.28
CA HIS A 34 -14.00 -3.38 45.03
C HIS A 34 -15.07 -4.05 44.17
N PRO A 35 -15.69 -5.16 44.63
CA PRO A 35 -16.78 -5.77 43.91
C PRO A 35 -17.98 -4.83 43.85
N PRO A 36 -18.76 -4.88 42.75
CA PRO A 36 -20.03 -4.13 42.66
C PRO A 36 -20.99 -4.48 43.81
N GLU A 37 -21.74 -3.49 44.26
CA GLU A 37 -22.79 -3.70 45.28
C GLU A 37 -23.98 -4.50 44.70
N GLY A 38 -24.63 -5.32 45.54
CA GLY A 38 -25.84 -6.05 45.12
C GLY A 38 -25.63 -7.34 44.35
N VAL A 39 -24.37 -7.79 44.15
CA VAL A 39 -24.09 -9.05 43.43
C VAL A 39 -24.13 -10.26 44.35
N THR A 40 -24.63 -11.39 43.84
CA THR A 40 -24.64 -12.68 44.57
C THR A 40 -23.19 -13.20 44.80
N PRO A 41 -22.98 -14.03 45.86
CA PRO A 41 -21.63 -14.58 46.14
C PRO A 41 -20.99 -15.27 44.93
N LYS A 42 -21.76 -15.98 44.12
CA LYS A 42 -21.30 -16.68 42.91
C LYS A 42 -20.89 -15.71 41.78
N GLN A 43 -21.66 -14.64 41.60
CA GLN A 43 -21.32 -13.57 40.62
C GLN A 43 -20.09 -12.79 41.08
N LYS A 44 -19.94 -12.54 42.36
CA LYS A 44 -18.77 -11.88 42.93
C LYS A 44 -17.49 -12.72 42.75
N GLU A 45 -17.55 -14.03 42.94
CA GLU A 45 -16.43 -14.92 42.69
C GLU A 45 -16.00 -14.92 41.21
N LYS A 46 -17.00 -14.99 40.30
CA LYS A 46 -16.76 -14.90 38.85
C LYS A 46 -16.09 -13.59 38.48
N TRP A 47 -16.62 -12.46 38.94
CA TRP A 47 -16.07 -11.14 38.72
C TRP A 47 -14.64 -10.99 39.24
N LEU A 48 -14.33 -11.49 40.44
CA LEU A 48 -12.99 -11.46 41.00
C LEU A 48 -11.98 -12.27 40.17
N LYS A 49 -12.37 -13.42 39.64
CA LYS A 49 -11.54 -14.22 38.75
C LYS A 49 -11.25 -13.47 37.44
N GLU A 50 -12.27 -12.82 36.87
CA GLU A 50 -12.12 -11.98 35.68
C GLU A 50 -11.14 -10.82 35.93
N GLN A 51 -11.32 -10.07 37.05
CA GLN A 51 -10.41 -8.98 37.41
C GLN A 51 -8.97 -9.47 37.67
N ALA A 52 -8.79 -10.63 38.25
CA ALA A 52 -7.48 -11.22 38.48
C ALA A 52 -6.77 -11.57 37.16
N VAL A 53 -7.49 -12.12 36.19
CA VAL A 53 -6.97 -12.42 34.84
C VAL A 53 -6.60 -11.13 34.10
N LEU A 54 -7.47 -10.11 34.12
CA LEU A 54 -7.22 -8.82 33.50
C LEU A 54 -5.96 -8.15 34.09
N PHE A 55 -5.82 -8.14 35.41
CA PHE A 55 -4.67 -7.53 36.08
C PHE A 55 -3.37 -8.32 35.83
N GLU A 56 -3.43 -9.64 35.76
CA GLU A 56 -2.26 -10.45 35.39
C GLU A 56 -1.77 -10.14 33.97
N ARG A 57 -2.69 -10.01 33.02
CA ARG A 57 -2.40 -9.63 31.62
C ARG A 57 -1.79 -8.22 31.55
N GLU A 58 -2.40 -7.25 32.24
CA GLU A 58 -1.90 -5.87 32.35
C GLU A 58 -0.44 -5.85 32.89
N CYS A 59 -0.18 -6.61 33.95
CA CYS A 59 1.14 -6.67 34.57
C CYS A 59 2.21 -7.32 33.67
N LYS A 60 1.84 -8.34 32.93
CA LYS A 60 2.75 -9.10 32.03
C LYS A 60 2.86 -8.50 30.63
N GLY A 61 2.21 -7.37 30.36
CA GLY A 61 2.17 -6.78 29.03
C GLY A 61 1.47 -7.67 27.99
N LEU A 62 0.64 -8.63 28.46
CA LEU A 62 -0.16 -9.45 27.55
C LEU A 62 -1.30 -8.62 26.98
N PRO A 63 -1.63 -8.74 25.68
CA PRO A 63 -2.70 -7.98 25.07
C PRO A 63 -4.03 -8.18 25.83
N GLN A 64 -4.84 -7.11 25.91
CA GLN A 64 -6.20 -7.17 26.43
C GLN A 64 -6.97 -8.30 25.74
N GLU A 65 -7.99 -8.83 26.41
CA GLU A 65 -8.87 -9.82 25.79
C GLU A 65 -9.43 -9.25 24.50
N VAL A 66 -8.94 -9.80 23.39
CA VAL A 66 -9.39 -9.39 22.07
C VAL A 66 -10.78 -9.91 21.88
N ASP A 67 -11.72 -9.04 21.49
CA ASP A 67 -13.09 -9.47 21.15
C ASP A 67 -13.06 -10.37 19.92
N ARG A 68 -12.98 -11.67 20.15
CA ARG A 68 -13.00 -12.69 19.09
C ARG A 68 -14.36 -12.84 18.41
N SER A 69 -15.39 -12.13 18.87
CA SER A 69 -16.70 -12.08 18.22
C SER A 69 -16.78 -11.06 17.09
N ILE A 70 -15.71 -10.28 16.87
CA ILE A 70 -15.63 -9.25 15.83
C ILE A 70 -15.85 -9.84 14.44
N THR A 71 -16.65 -9.16 13.62
CA THR A 71 -16.85 -9.54 12.22
C THR A 71 -15.69 -9.09 11.32
N LEU A 72 -15.53 -9.73 10.14
CA LEU A 72 -14.53 -9.32 9.17
C LEU A 72 -14.71 -7.85 8.78
N ALA A 73 -15.93 -7.36 8.61
CA ALA A 73 -16.19 -5.96 8.27
C ALA A 73 -15.68 -5.01 9.35
N LYS A 74 -16.02 -5.23 10.62
CA LYS A 74 -15.55 -4.39 11.72
C LYS A 74 -14.03 -4.44 11.91
N TYR A 75 -13.43 -5.62 11.73
CA TYR A 75 -11.98 -5.74 11.80
C TYR A 75 -11.28 -5.04 10.63
N THR A 76 -11.82 -5.14 9.42
CA THR A 76 -11.28 -4.44 8.24
C THR A 76 -11.33 -2.93 8.42
N GLU A 77 -12.40 -2.40 9.01
CA GLU A 77 -12.50 -0.97 9.35
C GLU A 77 -11.42 -0.54 10.37
N LEU A 78 -11.23 -1.32 11.44
CA LEU A 78 -10.16 -1.10 12.41
C LEU A 78 -8.78 -1.17 11.76
N TRP A 79 -8.54 -2.15 10.89
CA TRP A 79 -7.29 -2.31 10.16
C TRP A 79 -7.01 -1.12 9.24
N LEU A 80 -8.00 -0.63 8.50
CA LEU A 80 -7.90 0.54 7.63
C LEU A 80 -7.61 1.83 8.40
N ARG A 81 -8.14 1.96 9.62
CA ARG A 81 -7.98 3.16 10.45
C ARG A 81 -6.65 3.18 11.20
N GLU A 82 -6.24 2.07 11.78
CA GLU A 82 -5.15 2.03 12.77
C GLU A 82 -3.87 1.36 12.25
N ILE A 83 -3.98 0.31 11.42
CA ILE A 83 -2.84 -0.53 11.04
C ILE A 83 -2.32 -0.17 9.64
N ALA A 84 -3.19 -0.13 8.66
CA ALA A 84 -2.81 0.06 7.26
C ALA A 84 -2.05 1.38 6.99
N PRO A 85 -2.43 2.54 7.57
CA PRO A 85 -1.75 3.80 7.28
C PRO A 85 -0.28 3.83 7.72
N SER A 86 0.07 3.09 8.77
CA SER A 86 1.44 3.00 9.27
C SER A 86 2.31 1.99 8.52
N LYS A 87 1.69 0.95 7.93
CA LYS A 87 2.41 -0.15 7.25
C LYS A 87 2.44 -0.03 5.73
N LEU A 88 1.46 0.62 5.11
CA LEU A 88 1.26 0.61 3.66
C LEU A 88 1.47 1.98 3.02
N ALA A 89 2.00 1.96 1.80
CA ALA A 89 2.04 3.15 0.97
C ALA A 89 0.62 3.55 0.53
N LYS A 90 0.34 4.85 0.39
CA LYS A 90 -0.97 5.37 -0.05
C LYS A 90 -1.51 4.71 -1.33
N SER A 91 -0.64 4.47 -2.32
CA SER A 91 -1.02 3.78 -3.56
C SER A 91 -1.42 2.32 -3.35
N THR A 92 -0.80 1.63 -2.40
CA THR A 92 -1.17 0.26 -2.01
C THR A 92 -2.50 0.28 -1.30
N LEU A 93 -2.67 1.20 -0.34
CA LEU A 93 -3.92 1.35 0.41
C LEU A 93 -5.11 1.67 -0.50
N ALA A 94 -4.92 2.52 -1.52
CA ALA A 94 -5.98 2.84 -2.49
C ALA A 94 -6.40 1.60 -3.29
N ARG A 95 -5.45 0.75 -3.70
CA ARG A 95 -5.75 -0.52 -4.36
C ARG A 95 -6.43 -1.50 -3.41
N ASP A 96 -5.92 -1.62 -2.19
CA ASP A 96 -6.48 -2.54 -1.20
C ASP A 96 -7.92 -2.15 -0.84
N ARG A 97 -8.28 -0.85 -0.83
CA ARG A 97 -9.67 -0.41 -0.68
C ARG A 97 -10.58 -0.93 -1.80
N GLN A 98 -10.13 -0.89 -3.06
CA GLN A 98 -10.90 -1.46 -4.16
C GLN A 98 -11.10 -2.97 -4.02
N ASP A 99 -10.10 -3.68 -3.50
CA ASP A 99 -10.21 -5.11 -3.24
C ASP A 99 -11.14 -5.39 -2.05
N ILE A 100 -11.09 -4.57 -1.01
CA ILE A 100 -11.98 -4.60 0.15
C ILE A 100 -13.44 -4.43 -0.28
N ASP A 101 -13.75 -3.47 -1.14
CA ASP A 101 -15.09 -3.22 -1.67
C ASP A 101 -15.66 -4.44 -2.42
N ARG A 102 -14.82 -5.32 -2.94
CA ARG A 102 -15.25 -6.55 -3.60
C ARG A 102 -15.62 -7.67 -2.64
N PHE A 103 -14.92 -7.82 -1.52
CA PHE A 103 -15.15 -8.95 -0.61
C PHE A 103 -16.03 -8.61 0.59
N LEU A 104 -16.08 -7.36 1.05
CA LEU A 104 -16.88 -6.99 2.22
C LEU A 104 -18.37 -7.29 2.07
N PRO A 105 -19.04 -7.03 0.93
CA PRO A 105 -20.46 -7.35 0.78
C PRO A 105 -20.76 -8.85 0.93
N VAL A 106 -19.80 -9.71 0.62
CA VAL A 106 -19.99 -11.18 0.62
C VAL A 106 -19.49 -11.81 1.91
N LEU A 107 -18.31 -11.41 2.39
CA LEU A 107 -17.65 -12.05 3.52
C LEU A 107 -17.70 -11.23 4.81
N GLY A 108 -18.03 -9.95 4.75
CA GLY A 108 -17.92 -9.02 5.86
C GLY A 108 -18.79 -9.35 7.08
N HIS A 109 -19.90 -10.02 6.89
CA HIS A 109 -20.84 -10.39 7.96
C HIS A 109 -20.36 -11.56 8.83
N TYR A 110 -19.44 -12.39 8.35
CA TYR A 110 -18.89 -13.49 9.14
C TYR A 110 -18.02 -12.98 10.28
N LYS A 111 -18.11 -13.60 11.46
CA LYS A 111 -17.11 -13.42 12.51
C LYS A 111 -15.77 -13.99 12.04
N LEU A 112 -14.66 -13.36 12.46
CA LEU A 112 -13.33 -13.83 12.08
C LEU A 112 -13.12 -15.32 12.40
N THR A 113 -13.59 -15.75 13.57
CA THR A 113 -13.48 -17.15 14.06
C THR A 113 -14.38 -18.15 13.30
N GLU A 114 -15.39 -17.67 12.57
CA GLU A 114 -16.31 -18.49 11.78
C GLU A 114 -15.85 -18.65 10.32
N LEU A 115 -14.85 -17.84 9.89
CA LEU A 115 -14.31 -17.93 8.53
C LEU A 115 -13.60 -19.27 8.32
N ARG A 116 -13.97 -19.94 7.23
CA ARG A 116 -13.42 -21.23 6.82
C ARG A 116 -12.87 -21.19 5.39
N PRO A 117 -11.93 -22.05 5.02
CA PRO A 117 -11.36 -22.10 3.66
C PRO A 117 -12.40 -22.18 2.54
N GLU A 118 -13.55 -22.81 2.80
CA GLU A 118 -14.64 -22.97 1.82
C GLU A 118 -15.29 -21.63 1.48
N HIS A 119 -15.47 -20.72 2.45
CA HIS A 119 -16.02 -19.40 2.19
C HIS A 119 -15.19 -18.63 1.17
N PHE A 120 -13.86 -18.70 1.27
CA PHE A 120 -12.95 -18.04 0.32
C PHE A 120 -12.97 -18.70 -1.05
N ARG A 121 -12.96 -20.05 -1.12
CA ARG A 121 -13.02 -20.76 -2.41
C ARG A 121 -14.30 -20.43 -3.16
N ASN A 122 -15.44 -20.44 -2.49
CA ASN A 122 -16.74 -20.11 -3.07
C ASN A 122 -16.74 -18.64 -3.53
N PHE A 123 -16.26 -17.74 -2.70
CA PHE A 123 -16.13 -16.32 -3.04
C PHE A 123 -15.29 -16.12 -4.31
N TYR A 124 -14.10 -16.73 -4.43
CA TYR A 124 -13.27 -16.59 -5.63
C TYR A 124 -13.92 -17.20 -6.86
N ALA A 125 -14.68 -18.26 -6.72
CA ALA A 125 -15.42 -18.87 -7.85
C ALA A 125 -16.49 -17.89 -8.39
N GLU A 126 -17.21 -17.21 -7.51
CA GLU A 126 -18.19 -16.20 -7.91
C GLU A 126 -17.51 -14.92 -8.43
N LEU A 127 -16.41 -14.48 -7.80
CA LEU A 127 -15.67 -13.28 -8.22
C LEU A 127 -15.16 -13.39 -9.67
N ARG A 128 -14.79 -14.60 -10.12
CA ARG A 128 -14.38 -14.85 -11.52
C ARG A 128 -15.50 -14.64 -12.53
N LYS A 129 -16.75 -14.72 -12.10
CA LYS A 129 -17.93 -14.52 -12.98
C LYS A 129 -18.32 -13.04 -13.10
N VAL A 130 -17.80 -12.19 -12.21
CA VAL A 130 -18.10 -10.74 -12.21
C VAL A 130 -17.54 -10.10 -13.47
N ILE A 131 -18.41 -9.39 -14.19
CA ILE A 131 -18.02 -8.61 -15.39
C ILE A 131 -17.50 -7.25 -14.95
N SER A 132 -16.31 -6.90 -15.39
CA SER A 132 -15.74 -5.56 -15.19
C SER A 132 -16.52 -4.53 -16.01
N LEU A 133 -16.97 -3.47 -15.36
CA LEU A 133 -17.66 -2.33 -16.03
C LEU A 133 -16.75 -1.61 -17.02
N GLU A 134 -15.45 -1.59 -16.79
CA GLU A 134 -14.48 -0.91 -17.66
C GLU A 134 -14.18 -1.69 -18.94
N THR A 135 -14.09 -3.01 -18.83
CA THR A 135 -13.63 -3.86 -19.94
C THR A 135 -14.74 -4.68 -20.59
N GLY A 136 -15.91 -4.79 -19.96
CA GLY A 136 -17.00 -5.67 -20.40
C GLY A 136 -16.64 -7.16 -20.37
N ARG A 137 -15.58 -7.57 -19.68
CA ARG A 137 -15.07 -8.95 -19.60
C ARG A 137 -15.04 -9.43 -18.15
N PRO A 138 -15.02 -10.73 -17.90
CA PRO A 138 -14.79 -11.27 -16.57
C PRO A 138 -13.51 -10.72 -15.95
N LEU A 139 -13.50 -10.56 -14.62
CA LEU A 139 -12.32 -10.12 -13.90
C LEU A 139 -11.13 -11.03 -14.20
N SER A 140 -9.95 -10.42 -14.33
CA SER A 140 -8.73 -11.18 -14.61
C SER A 140 -8.31 -12.01 -13.40
N GLU A 141 -7.63 -13.16 -13.62
CA GLU A 141 -7.04 -13.94 -12.52
C GLU A 141 -6.08 -13.10 -11.66
N HIS A 142 -5.39 -12.13 -12.26
CA HIS A 142 -4.54 -11.21 -11.52
C HIS A 142 -5.33 -10.32 -10.55
N THR A 143 -6.55 -9.91 -10.93
CA THR A 143 -7.45 -9.17 -10.04
C THR A 143 -7.91 -10.04 -8.88
N VAL A 144 -8.28 -11.30 -9.14
CA VAL A 144 -8.68 -12.26 -8.10
C VAL A 144 -7.53 -12.54 -7.14
N GLU A 145 -6.30 -12.68 -7.67
CA GLU A 145 -5.07 -12.82 -6.88
C GLU A 145 -4.83 -11.60 -5.98
N GLY A 146 -5.04 -10.38 -6.49
CA GLY A 146 -4.95 -9.15 -5.70
C GLY A 146 -5.91 -9.16 -4.52
N VAL A 147 -7.18 -9.48 -4.75
CA VAL A 147 -8.20 -9.60 -3.70
C VAL A 147 -7.80 -10.65 -2.65
N HIS A 148 -7.29 -11.81 -3.10
CA HIS A 148 -6.78 -12.83 -2.17
C HIS A 148 -5.62 -12.33 -1.33
N ALA A 149 -4.66 -11.63 -1.93
CA ALA A 149 -3.49 -11.08 -1.23
C ALA A 149 -3.91 -10.05 -0.15
N THR A 150 -4.84 -9.16 -0.49
CA THR A 150 -5.41 -8.17 0.45
C THR A 150 -6.13 -8.85 1.62
N LEU A 151 -6.98 -9.86 1.35
CA LEU A 151 -7.61 -10.68 2.38
C LEU A 151 -6.59 -11.36 3.30
N CYS A 152 -5.56 -11.98 2.71
CA CYS A 152 -4.49 -12.63 3.48
C CYS A 152 -3.75 -11.62 4.37
N THR A 153 -3.49 -10.41 3.89
CA THR A 153 -2.82 -9.35 4.65
C THR A 153 -3.65 -8.93 5.86
N ILE A 154 -4.95 -8.69 5.67
CA ILE A 154 -5.88 -8.30 6.75
C ILE A 154 -6.00 -9.41 7.79
N LEU A 155 -6.20 -10.65 7.36
CA LEU A 155 -6.36 -11.80 8.26
C LEU A 155 -5.05 -12.17 8.97
N SER A 156 -3.89 -11.95 8.36
CA SER A 156 -2.59 -12.09 9.03
C SER A 156 -2.40 -11.04 10.11
N ALA A 157 -2.81 -9.79 9.85
CA ALA A 157 -2.81 -8.76 10.89
C ALA A 157 -3.79 -9.10 12.03
N ALA A 158 -4.94 -9.73 11.72
CA ALA A 158 -5.86 -10.23 12.75
C ALA A 158 -5.25 -11.35 13.60
N MET A 159 -4.45 -12.22 12.99
CA MET A 159 -3.71 -13.25 13.69
C MET A 159 -2.61 -12.65 14.58
N GLU A 160 -1.82 -11.70 14.08
CA GLU A 160 -0.81 -10.97 14.86
C GLU A 160 -1.45 -10.24 16.05
N GLY A 161 -2.63 -9.67 15.89
CA GLY A 161 -3.40 -9.01 16.94
C GLY A 161 -4.12 -9.96 17.92
N GLY A 162 -4.02 -11.28 17.74
CA GLY A 162 -4.64 -12.28 18.62
C GLY A 162 -6.14 -12.52 18.41
N PHE A 163 -6.74 -11.94 17.34
CA PHE A 163 -8.14 -12.17 16.98
C PHE A 163 -8.37 -13.55 16.35
N LEU A 164 -7.32 -14.11 15.71
CA LEU A 164 -7.31 -15.43 15.08
C LEU A 164 -6.10 -16.24 15.54
N ASP A 165 -6.26 -17.55 15.61
CA ASP A 165 -5.15 -18.47 15.90
C ASP A 165 -4.38 -18.83 14.64
N HIS A 166 -5.01 -18.78 13.46
CA HIS A 166 -4.43 -19.02 12.14
C HIS A 166 -5.19 -18.24 11.08
N ASN A 167 -4.55 -18.00 9.94
CA ASN A 167 -5.19 -17.33 8.80
C ASN A 167 -5.96 -18.34 7.94
N PRO A 168 -7.32 -18.30 7.93
CA PRO A 168 -8.13 -19.28 7.21
C PRO A 168 -8.12 -19.10 5.69
N ALA A 169 -7.60 -17.97 5.18
CA ALA A 169 -7.48 -17.74 3.74
C ALA A 169 -6.20 -18.38 3.15
N TRP A 170 -5.22 -18.77 3.96
CA TRP A 170 -3.99 -19.37 3.44
C TRP A 170 -4.26 -20.62 2.62
N ARG A 171 -3.59 -20.73 1.46
CA ARG A 171 -3.69 -21.86 0.54
C ARG A 171 -5.09 -22.10 -0.04
N THR A 172 -6.01 -21.15 0.07
CA THR A 172 -7.37 -21.27 -0.50
C THR A 172 -7.42 -20.87 -1.97
N TYR A 173 -6.41 -20.13 -2.43
CA TYR A 173 -6.29 -19.64 -3.80
C TYR A 173 -5.09 -20.28 -4.50
N ARG A 174 -5.27 -20.63 -5.77
CA ARG A 174 -4.19 -20.96 -6.71
C ARG A 174 -4.39 -20.13 -7.97
N TYR A 175 -3.32 -19.46 -8.40
CA TYR A 175 -3.34 -18.71 -9.65
C TYR A 175 -3.62 -19.65 -10.82
N ALA A 176 -4.74 -19.43 -11.50
CA ALA A 176 -5.18 -20.23 -12.66
C ALA A 176 -4.84 -19.57 -14.01
N GLY A 177 -4.30 -18.36 -13.99
CA GLY A 177 -3.93 -17.61 -15.20
C GLY A 177 -2.72 -18.21 -15.90
N LYS A 178 -2.76 -18.24 -17.23
CA LYS A 178 -1.57 -18.56 -18.02
C LYS A 178 -0.59 -17.39 -17.96
N LYS A 179 0.69 -17.67 -17.68
CA LYS A 179 1.75 -16.68 -17.88
C LYS A 179 1.74 -16.31 -19.38
N LYS A 180 1.39 -15.06 -19.68
CA LYS A 180 1.57 -14.53 -21.03
C LYS A 180 3.06 -14.34 -21.26
N GLU A 181 3.59 -14.92 -22.31
CA GLU A 181 4.92 -14.58 -22.79
C GLU A 181 4.94 -13.07 -23.12
N LYS A 182 5.93 -12.39 -22.60
CA LYS A 182 6.14 -10.97 -22.94
C LYS A 182 6.74 -10.95 -24.34
N VAL A 183 6.02 -10.40 -25.28
CA VAL A 183 6.54 -10.12 -26.61
C VAL A 183 7.54 -8.98 -26.46
N ILE A 184 8.82 -9.25 -26.68
CA ILE A 184 9.86 -8.25 -26.75
C ILE A 184 9.86 -7.72 -28.18
N ALA A 185 9.81 -6.41 -28.34
CA ALA A 185 9.89 -5.78 -29.65
C ALA A 185 11.24 -6.14 -30.31
N ASP A 186 11.18 -6.61 -31.54
CA ASP A 186 12.37 -6.81 -32.37
C ASP A 186 12.96 -5.46 -32.83
N GLU A 187 14.15 -5.50 -33.41
CA GLU A 187 14.86 -4.32 -33.87
C GLU A 187 14.03 -3.51 -34.89
N ALA A 188 13.40 -4.19 -35.85
CA ALA A 188 12.57 -3.56 -36.88
C ALA A 188 11.36 -2.85 -36.29
N THR A 189 10.72 -3.44 -35.26
CA THR A 189 9.61 -2.82 -34.54
C THR A 189 10.08 -1.62 -33.71
N THR A 190 11.26 -1.71 -33.09
CA THR A 190 11.86 -0.61 -32.32
C THR A 190 12.20 0.55 -33.22
N GLN A 191 12.80 0.32 -34.39
CA GLN A 191 13.10 1.36 -35.38
C GLN A 191 11.83 2.05 -35.89
N ARG A 192 10.78 1.28 -36.20
CA ARG A 192 9.48 1.85 -36.60
C ARG A 192 8.85 2.71 -35.48
N LEU A 193 9.00 2.30 -34.23
CA LEU A 193 8.54 3.09 -33.09
C LEU A 193 9.31 4.41 -32.99
N ILE A 194 10.63 4.38 -33.09
CA ILE A 194 11.49 5.59 -33.05
C ILE A 194 11.11 6.55 -34.17
N ALA A 195 10.95 6.07 -35.41
CA ALA A 195 10.54 6.88 -36.54
C ALA A 195 9.11 7.45 -36.40
N ALA A 196 8.22 6.76 -35.69
CA ALA A 196 6.90 7.29 -35.37
C ALA A 196 6.94 8.41 -34.33
N LEU A 197 7.86 8.30 -33.35
CA LEU A 197 8.04 9.32 -32.31
C LEU A 197 8.54 10.66 -32.85
N GLU A 198 9.29 10.66 -33.96
CA GLU A 198 9.76 11.89 -34.64
C GLU A 198 8.62 12.74 -35.23
N LYS A 199 7.41 12.20 -35.32
CA LYS A 199 6.20 12.91 -35.77
C LYS A 199 5.37 13.47 -34.63
N GLU A 200 5.74 13.16 -33.42
CA GLU A 200 5.08 13.64 -32.21
C GLU A 200 5.64 15.01 -31.78
N SER A 201 5.01 15.65 -30.79
CA SER A 201 5.59 16.86 -30.20
C SER A 201 6.93 16.55 -29.55
N LEU A 202 7.86 17.52 -29.57
CA LEU A 202 9.21 17.39 -29.02
C LEU A 202 9.22 16.85 -27.58
N LYS A 203 8.24 17.22 -26.78
CA LYS A 203 8.02 16.69 -25.43
C LYS A 203 7.83 15.18 -25.41
N TYR A 204 6.95 14.64 -26.25
CA TYR A 204 6.64 13.21 -26.26
C TYR A 204 7.75 12.40 -26.94
N GLU A 205 8.32 12.94 -28.00
CA GLU A 205 9.50 12.35 -28.62
C GLU A 205 10.63 12.18 -27.60
N THR A 206 11.00 13.27 -26.92
CA THR A 206 12.05 13.26 -25.88
C THR A 206 11.73 12.30 -24.75
N TYR A 207 10.49 12.31 -24.25
CA TYR A 207 10.05 11.44 -23.17
C TYR A 207 10.19 9.96 -23.50
N PHE A 208 9.67 9.53 -24.63
CA PHE A 208 9.70 8.12 -25.02
C PHE A 208 11.10 7.66 -25.44
N LYS A 209 11.82 8.46 -26.23
CA LYS A 209 13.21 8.14 -26.60
C LYS A 209 14.10 8.03 -25.36
N LEU A 210 13.92 8.91 -24.36
CA LEU A 210 14.67 8.84 -23.10
C LEU A 210 14.38 7.55 -22.34
N ILE A 211 13.11 7.16 -22.20
CA ILE A 211 12.74 5.89 -21.52
C ILE A 211 13.31 4.69 -22.26
N ILE A 212 13.26 4.67 -23.59
CA ILE A 212 13.80 3.57 -24.41
C ILE A 212 15.34 3.48 -24.23
N ALA A 213 16.03 4.61 -24.26
CA ALA A 213 17.49 4.65 -24.17
C ALA A 213 18.00 4.28 -22.76
N THR A 214 17.29 4.67 -21.69
CA THR A 214 17.79 4.56 -20.32
C THR A 214 17.15 3.43 -19.51
N GLY A 215 16.03 2.89 -19.95
CA GLY A 215 15.25 1.91 -19.18
C GLY A 215 14.63 2.47 -17.90
N MET A 216 14.50 3.78 -17.76
CA MET A 216 13.86 4.42 -16.62
C MET A 216 12.40 3.99 -16.49
N ARG A 217 11.92 3.82 -15.25
CA ARG A 217 10.50 3.61 -15.03
C ARG A 217 9.71 4.89 -15.34
N ARG A 218 8.47 4.73 -15.81
CA ARG A 218 7.58 5.87 -16.11
C ARG A 218 7.56 6.93 -15.00
N GLY A 219 7.38 6.53 -13.76
CA GLY A 219 7.30 7.45 -12.63
C GLY A 219 8.63 8.13 -12.29
N GLU A 220 9.76 7.48 -12.57
CA GLU A 220 11.11 8.06 -12.44
C GLU A 220 11.30 9.15 -13.50
N CYS A 221 10.96 8.87 -14.74
CA CYS A 221 11.03 9.84 -15.83
C CYS A 221 10.12 11.06 -15.59
N CYS A 222 8.88 10.84 -15.10
CA CYS A 222 8.00 11.94 -14.73
C CYS A 222 8.53 12.76 -13.53
N GLY A 223 9.35 12.17 -12.66
CA GLY A 223 9.95 12.83 -11.50
C GLY A 223 11.27 13.52 -11.78
N LEU A 224 11.76 13.45 -13.02
CA LEU A 224 13.05 14.03 -13.42
C LEU A 224 12.97 15.56 -13.40
N GLN A 225 13.98 16.19 -12.80
CA GLN A 225 14.20 17.63 -12.78
C GLN A 225 15.43 17.98 -13.62
N TRP A 226 15.52 19.22 -14.11
CA TRP A 226 16.66 19.64 -14.93
C TRP A 226 17.99 19.54 -14.18
N GLY A 227 18.00 19.79 -12.88
CA GLY A 227 19.18 19.64 -12.03
C GLY A 227 19.67 18.20 -11.82
N ASP A 228 18.89 17.19 -12.21
CA ASP A 228 19.32 15.80 -12.13
C ASP A 228 20.22 15.40 -13.31
N ILE A 229 20.34 16.26 -14.34
CA ILE A 229 21.06 15.98 -15.58
C ILE A 229 22.48 16.55 -15.49
N ASN A 230 23.47 15.67 -15.46
CA ASN A 230 24.87 16.05 -15.61
C ASN A 230 25.24 16.02 -17.10
N TRP A 231 25.33 17.21 -17.69
CA TRP A 231 25.64 17.38 -19.12
C TRP A 231 27.07 16.98 -19.49
N GLN A 232 28.03 17.13 -18.56
CA GLN A 232 29.45 16.82 -18.82
C GLN A 232 29.67 15.32 -18.90
N GLU A 233 29.04 14.56 -18.00
CA GLU A 233 29.12 13.11 -17.93
C GLU A 233 28.05 12.39 -18.75
N ARG A 234 27.10 13.13 -19.32
CA ARG A 234 25.90 12.59 -19.97
C ARG A 234 25.19 11.56 -19.10
N SER A 235 24.98 11.92 -17.85
CA SER A 235 24.34 11.06 -16.86
C SER A 235 23.10 11.73 -16.23
N ILE A 236 22.19 10.92 -15.78
CA ILE A 236 20.98 11.35 -15.06
C ILE A 236 20.95 10.64 -13.72
N HIS A 237 20.79 11.40 -12.65
CA HIS A 237 20.60 10.87 -11.31
C HIS A 237 19.11 10.60 -11.04
N ILE A 238 18.72 9.33 -10.93
CA ILE A 238 17.35 8.92 -10.65
C ILE A 238 17.17 8.83 -9.14
N GLN A 239 16.47 9.81 -8.56
CA GLN A 239 16.24 9.87 -7.10
C GLN A 239 14.77 10.07 -6.71
N ARG A 240 13.89 10.29 -7.69
CA ARG A 240 12.45 10.53 -7.44
C ARG A 240 11.56 9.65 -8.29
N ASN A 241 10.37 9.37 -7.78
CA ASN A 241 9.32 8.62 -8.48
C ASN A 241 7.97 9.31 -8.27
N VAL A 242 7.31 9.64 -9.35
CA VAL A 242 5.99 10.27 -9.35
C VAL A 242 4.91 9.21 -9.44
N VAL A 243 3.95 9.27 -8.52
CA VAL A 243 2.80 8.36 -8.46
C VAL A 243 1.53 9.19 -8.38
N LYS A 244 0.56 8.92 -9.25
CA LYS A 244 -0.80 9.44 -9.14
C LYS A 244 -1.67 8.37 -8.48
N VAL A 245 -2.33 8.73 -7.40
CA VAL A 245 -3.34 7.90 -6.72
C VAL A 245 -4.71 8.49 -7.02
N THR A 246 -5.68 7.65 -7.36
CA THR A 246 -7.05 8.09 -7.65
C THR A 246 -7.62 8.79 -6.41
N GLY A 247 -8.15 10.01 -6.59
CA GLY A 247 -8.72 10.82 -5.51
C GLY A 247 -7.72 11.58 -4.65
N GLU A 248 -6.41 11.48 -4.94
CA GLU A 248 -5.38 12.24 -4.24
C GLU A 248 -4.56 13.11 -5.21
N ASP A 249 -3.82 14.06 -4.66
CA ASP A 249 -2.83 14.85 -5.38
C ASP A 249 -1.66 13.98 -5.86
N ILE A 250 -0.87 14.55 -6.76
CA ILE A 250 0.36 13.92 -7.25
C ILE A 250 1.32 13.72 -6.07
N ILE A 251 1.75 12.48 -5.89
CA ILE A 251 2.70 12.13 -4.84
C ILE A 251 4.07 11.96 -5.48
N VAL A 252 5.01 12.83 -5.11
CA VAL A 252 6.42 12.66 -5.41
C VAL A 252 7.07 11.93 -4.24
N LYS A 253 7.69 10.79 -4.52
CA LYS A 253 8.40 9.97 -3.52
C LYS A 253 9.85 9.89 -3.89
N GLU A 254 10.73 9.95 -2.91
CA GLU A 254 12.10 9.49 -3.09
C GLU A 254 12.12 8.00 -3.41
N THR A 255 13.15 7.54 -4.11
CA THR A 255 13.29 6.13 -4.45
C THR A 255 13.41 5.29 -3.18
N LYS A 256 12.51 4.30 -3.00
CA LYS A 256 12.36 3.52 -1.76
C LYS A 256 13.55 2.60 -1.42
N THR A 257 14.46 2.39 -2.34
CA THR A 257 15.55 1.40 -2.19
C THR A 257 16.84 1.98 -2.74
N VAL A 258 17.96 1.56 -2.15
CA VAL A 258 19.32 1.87 -2.65
C VAL A 258 19.46 1.52 -4.15
N ALA A 259 18.79 0.47 -4.61
CA ALA A 259 18.75 0.09 -6.03
C ALA A 259 17.91 1.03 -6.91
N GLY A 260 17.08 1.88 -6.31
CA GLY A 260 16.29 2.90 -7.02
C GLY A 260 17.05 4.20 -7.22
N ASP A 261 17.97 4.52 -6.32
CA ASP A 261 18.89 5.64 -6.41
C ASP A 261 20.07 5.20 -7.29
N ARG A 262 20.11 5.67 -8.52
CA ARG A 262 21.09 5.24 -9.51
C ARG A 262 21.32 6.28 -10.58
N TYR A 263 22.48 6.19 -11.23
CA TYR A 263 22.81 6.95 -12.44
C TYR A 263 22.51 6.11 -13.69
N VAL A 264 21.98 6.76 -14.71
CA VAL A 264 21.83 6.21 -16.06
C VAL A 264 22.50 7.14 -17.03
N TYR A 265 23.05 6.60 -18.10
CA TYR A 265 23.82 7.35 -19.10
C TYR A 265 23.04 7.45 -20.40
N PHE A 266 23.27 8.52 -21.16
CA PHE A 266 22.64 8.76 -22.45
C PHE A 266 23.64 9.12 -23.54
N SER A 267 23.24 8.94 -24.81
CA SER A 267 24.07 9.18 -25.99
C SER A 267 24.16 10.68 -26.34
N LEU A 268 25.07 11.02 -27.25
CA LEU A 268 25.18 12.38 -27.83
C LEU A 268 23.90 12.81 -28.55
N GLU A 269 23.23 11.87 -29.22
CA GLU A 269 21.97 12.15 -29.91
C GLU A 269 20.87 12.52 -28.89
N MET A 270 20.80 11.78 -27.78
CA MET A 270 19.88 12.09 -26.71
C MET A 270 20.21 13.41 -26.00
N GLU A 271 21.51 13.76 -25.87
CA GLU A 271 21.94 15.06 -25.37
C GLU A 271 21.39 16.20 -26.24
N SER A 272 21.54 16.06 -27.56
CA SER A 272 21.04 17.04 -28.51
C SER A 272 19.55 17.25 -28.41
N LEU A 273 18.78 16.14 -28.33
CA LEU A 273 17.33 16.16 -28.19
C LEU A 273 16.90 16.79 -26.85
N LEU A 274 17.54 16.44 -25.75
CA LEU A 274 17.28 17.02 -24.42
C LEU A 274 17.56 18.52 -24.37
N LYS A 275 18.66 18.99 -25.01
CA LYS A 275 18.97 20.41 -25.08
C LYS A 275 18.00 21.19 -25.95
N GLU A 276 17.50 20.59 -27.04
CA GLU A 276 16.46 21.19 -27.87
C GLU A 276 15.15 21.33 -27.06
N TYR A 277 14.74 20.28 -26.35
CA TYR A 277 13.57 20.29 -25.50
C TYR A 277 13.72 21.25 -24.30
N GLN A 278 14.93 21.39 -23.74
CA GLN A 278 15.20 22.37 -22.68
C GLN A 278 14.98 23.81 -23.16
N ARG A 279 15.40 24.13 -24.39
CA ARG A 279 15.16 25.47 -25.00
C ARG A 279 13.67 25.74 -25.19
N GLU A 280 12.89 24.74 -25.65
CA GLU A 280 11.43 24.85 -25.73
C GLU A 280 10.81 25.10 -24.34
N CYS A 281 11.22 24.32 -23.33
CA CYS A 281 10.74 24.51 -21.96
C CYS A 281 11.13 25.86 -21.37
N ALA A 282 12.32 26.38 -21.67
CA ALA A 282 12.78 27.69 -21.22
C ALA A 282 11.92 28.80 -21.85
N TRP A 283 11.70 28.72 -23.17
CA TRP A 283 10.81 29.65 -23.86
C TRP A 283 9.36 29.62 -23.35
N GLU A 284 8.79 28.43 -23.12
CA GLU A 284 7.46 28.30 -22.53
C GLU A 284 7.40 28.92 -21.14
N THR A 285 8.44 28.69 -20.30
CA THR A 285 8.49 29.19 -18.93
C THR A 285 8.59 30.72 -18.89
N GLU A 286 9.40 31.30 -19.75
CA GLU A 286 9.52 32.75 -19.88
C GLU A 286 8.21 33.36 -20.40
N THR A 287 7.61 32.76 -21.43
CA THR A 287 6.43 33.30 -22.11
C THR A 287 5.17 33.23 -21.24
N TYR A 288 4.95 32.09 -20.55
CA TYR A 288 3.71 31.83 -19.82
C TYR A 288 3.80 32.06 -18.31
N ASP A 289 4.97 31.81 -17.72
CA ASP A 289 5.18 31.95 -16.27
C ASP A 289 5.93 33.26 -15.92
N GLY A 290 6.51 33.97 -16.91
CA GLY A 290 7.26 35.22 -16.71
C GLY A 290 8.55 35.06 -15.90
N ARG A 291 9.17 33.86 -15.94
CA ARG A 291 10.38 33.53 -15.18
C ARG A 291 11.35 32.66 -16.00
N GLU A 292 12.56 32.54 -15.53
CA GLU A 292 13.54 31.62 -16.09
C GLU A 292 13.24 30.16 -15.68
N LEU A 293 13.73 29.21 -16.48
CA LEU A 293 13.72 27.79 -16.17
C LEU A 293 14.78 27.49 -15.10
N GLU A 294 14.37 26.81 -14.03
CA GLU A 294 15.22 26.48 -12.89
C GLU A 294 15.58 24.98 -12.85
N ASP A 295 16.69 24.64 -12.19
CA ASP A 295 17.11 23.26 -11.98
C ASP A 295 16.08 22.42 -11.23
N ALA A 296 15.25 23.03 -10.38
CA ALA A 296 14.17 22.40 -9.65
C ALA A 296 12.91 22.15 -10.49
N ASP A 297 12.83 22.70 -11.71
CA ASP A 297 11.69 22.45 -12.58
C ASP A 297 11.74 21.03 -13.15
N TYR A 298 10.54 20.40 -13.22
CA TYR A 298 10.43 19.07 -13.83
C TYR A 298 10.68 19.12 -15.34
N VAL A 299 11.48 18.18 -15.83
CA VAL A 299 11.75 18.04 -17.28
C VAL A 299 10.44 17.78 -18.02
N PHE A 300 9.61 16.86 -17.52
CA PHE A 300 8.31 16.56 -18.10
C PHE A 300 7.19 17.06 -17.18
N ARG A 301 6.75 18.28 -17.44
CA ARG A 301 5.70 18.97 -16.66
C ARG A 301 4.34 18.91 -17.35
N ARG A 302 3.31 19.09 -16.56
CA ARG A 302 1.95 19.30 -17.08
C ARG A 302 1.86 20.71 -17.66
N HIS A 303 1.30 20.84 -18.86
CA HIS A 303 1.16 22.13 -19.52
C HIS A 303 0.43 23.15 -18.62
N GLY A 304 1.02 24.34 -18.46
CA GLY A 304 0.51 25.42 -17.59
C GLY A 304 0.64 25.20 -16.08
N TYR A 305 1.41 24.19 -15.63
CA TYR A 305 1.61 23.92 -14.21
C TYR A 305 3.07 23.54 -13.88
N ARG A 306 3.54 23.94 -12.69
CA ARG A 306 4.83 23.47 -12.14
C ARG A 306 4.82 22.02 -11.66
N LEU A 307 3.76 21.27 -11.91
CA LEU A 307 3.59 19.91 -11.48
C LEU A 307 4.14 18.92 -12.52
N PRO A 308 4.69 17.80 -12.08
CA PRO A 308 5.19 16.78 -12.98
C PRO A 308 4.04 16.15 -13.78
N MET A 309 4.36 15.66 -14.97
CA MET A 309 3.46 14.85 -15.76
C MET A 309 3.19 13.51 -15.05
N THR A 310 1.93 13.07 -15.03
CA THR A 310 1.55 11.85 -14.30
C THR A 310 1.16 10.67 -15.19
N CYS A 311 0.57 10.95 -16.35
CA CYS A 311 0.15 9.92 -17.30
C CYS A 311 0.01 10.50 -18.70
N LEU A 312 0.59 9.82 -19.68
CA LEU A 312 0.48 10.20 -21.10
C LEU A 312 -0.86 9.78 -21.74
N LEU A 313 -1.46 8.70 -21.23
CA LEU A 313 -2.66 8.11 -21.81
C LEU A 313 -3.94 8.96 -21.67
N TYR A 314 -3.93 9.97 -20.78
CA TYR A 314 -5.09 10.85 -20.56
C TYR A 314 -5.01 12.19 -21.31
N THR A 315 -3.99 12.41 -22.13
CA THR A 315 -3.83 13.64 -22.91
C THR A 315 -4.38 13.54 -24.34
N SER A 316 -4.60 12.33 -24.83
CA SER A 316 -5.37 12.09 -26.07
C SER A 316 -6.80 11.68 -25.70
N PRO A 317 -7.83 12.31 -26.28
CA PRO A 317 -9.17 11.79 -26.15
C PRO A 317 -9.19 10.36 -26.66
N SER A 318 -9.69 9.44 -25.85
CA SER A 318 -9.89 8.06 -26.26
C SER A 318 -10.74 8.05 -27.55
N PRO A 319 -10.52 7.12 -28.48
CA PRO A 319 -11.45 6.95 -29.61
C PRO A 319 -12.91 6.78 -29.18
N ARG A 320 -13.17 6.45 -27.90
CA ARG A 320 -14.51 6.39 -27.29
C ARG A 320 -15.07 7.73 -26.86
N ASP A 321 -14.24 8.78 -26.74
CA ASP A 321 -14.68 10.12 -26.36
C ASP A 321 -15.04 10.99 -27.60
N ARG A 322 -15.05 10.39 -28.79
CA ARG A 322 -15.38 11.02 -30.06
C ARG A 322 -16.80 10.73 -30.56
N THR A 323 -17.68 10.27 -29.68
CA THR A 323 -19.12 10.09 -30.02
C THR A 323 -19.99 11.03 -29.22
#